data_3f1d0bf8aa293d5744bb242b13fedf02
#
_entry.id   3f1d0bf8aa293d5744bb242b13fedf02
#
_cell.length_a   1.000
_cell.length_b   1.000
_cell.length_c   1.000
_cell.angle_alpha   90.00
_cell.angle_beta   90.00
_cell.angle_gamma   90.00
#
_symmetry.space_group_name_H-M   'P 1'
#
loop_
_entity.id
_entity.type
_entity.pdbx_description
1 polymer ?
#
loop_
_entity_poly.entity_id
_entity_poly.type
_entity_poly.pdbx_seq_one_letter_code
_entity_poly.pdbx_strand_id
1 'polypeptide(L)'
;MGVEPKVSIVKEDILSPVAQELIRSLNAELSDRYPEEGATHFRLHPDEVAEGRGAFLVAYLASTPVGCGAVRVIGEAVGEIKRMYVSPAVRGRGVGLAILEALEAEARRLGIRRLVLETGVRQHEALALYQRVGYSPIPAFGEYRDSPLSLCLGKAL
;
A
#
# COMPACT_ATOMS: atom_id res chain seq x y z
N MET A 1 -25.17 -14.91 17.90
CA MET A 1 -24.53 -14.76 16.58
C MET A 1 -23.74 -13.47 16.53
N GLY A 2 -22.45 -13.58 16.38
CA GLY A 2 -21.58 -12.43 16.30
C GLY A 2 -21.64 -11.80 14.92
N VAL A 3 -21.78 -10.48 14.89
CA VAL A 3 -21.53 -9.71 13.67
C VAL A 3 -20.01 -9.66 13.50
N GLU A 4 -19.51 -9.99 12.30
CA GLU A 4 -18.08 -9.84 12.03
C GLU A 4 -17.65 -8.39 12.24
N PRO A 5 -16.50 -8.15 12.91
CA PRO A 5 -16.00 -6.80 13.06
C PRO A 5 -15.81 -6.13 11.72
N LYS A 6 -16.26 -4.90 11.58
CA LYS A 6 -16.02 -4.11 10.36
C LYS A 6 -14.60 -3.59 10.35
N VAL A 7 -14.01 -3.54 9.16
CA VAL A 7 -12.75 -2.85 8.94
C VAL A 7 -12.97 -1.36 9.05
N SER A 8 -12.21 -0.70 9.92
CA SER A 8 -12.19 0.74 10.08
C SER A 8 -10.90 1.27 9.50
N ILE A 9 -10.97 2.25 8.61
CA ILE A 9 -9.78 2.85 8.00
C ILE A 9 -9.65 4.27 8.49
N VAL A 10 -8.49 4.62 9.05
CA VAL A 10 -8.23 5.97 9.55
C VAL A 10 -6.91 6.49 9.00
N LYS A 11 -6.85 7.81 8.79
CA LYS A 11 -5.57 8.48 8.53
C LYS A 11 -4.77 8.52 9.82
N GLU A 12 -3.52 8.16 9.73
CA GLU A 12 -2.58 8.25 10.85
C GLU A 12 -1.27 8.89 10.43
N ASP A 13 -0.60 9.48 11.40
CA ASP A 13 0.77 9.92 11.22
C ASP A 13 1.64 8.69 10.98
N ILE A 14 2.41 8.69 9.90
CA ILE A 14 3.31 7.58 9.56
C ILE A 14 4.34 7.33 10.67
N LEU A 15 4.63 8.35 11.49
CA LEU A 15 5.56 8.24 12.62
C LEU A 15 4.90 7.73 13.90
N SER A 16 3.59 7.48 13.90
CA SER A 16 2.91 6.93 15.08
C SER A 16 3.45 5.55 15.44
N PRO A 17 3.38 5.13 16.72
CA PRO A 17 3.82 3.80 17.11
C PRO A 17 3.11 2.68 16.35
N VAL A 18 1.82 2.82 16.10
CA VAL A 18 1.03 1.84 15.33
C VAL A 18 1.53 1.75 13.89
N ALA A 19 1.71 2.89 13.21
CA ALA A 19 2.21 2.93 11.84
C ALA A 19 3.59 2.29 11.75
N GLN A 20 4.49 2.64 12.66
CA GLN A 20 5.86 2.11 12.67
C GLN A 20 5.90 0.61 12.91
N GLU A 21 5.02 0.08 13.75
CA GLU A 21 4.92 -1.36 14.00
C GLU A 21 4.45 -2.10 12.75
N LEU A 22 3.44 -1.60 12.06
CA LEU A 22 2.95 -2.19 10.82
C LEU A 22 4.01 -2.16 9.72
N ILE A 23 4.76 -1.07 9.61
CA ILE A 23 5.86 -0.95 8.64
C ILE A 23 6.97 -1.94 8.97
N ARG A 24 7.30 -2.13 10.26
CA ARG A 24 8.29 -3.14 10.67
C ARG A 24 7.84 -4.55 10.27
N SER A 25 6.57 -4.87 10.47
CA SER A 25 6.01 -6.17 10.08
C SER A 25 6.07 -6.38 8.58
N LEU A 26 5.76 -5.35 7.80
CA LEU A 26 5.88 -5.38 6.34
C LEU A 26 7.33 -5.62 5.92
N ASN A 27 8.26 -4.87 6.49
CA ASN A 27 9.68 -4.98 6.15
C ASN A 27 10.24 -6.37 6.49
N ALA A 28 9.83 -6.94 7.62
CA ALA A 28 10.23 -8.29 8.01
C ALA A 28 9.73 -9.34 7.01
N GLU A 29 8.47 -9.23 6.57
CA GLU A 29 7.89 -10.12 5.57
C GLU A 29 8.62 -10.00 4.22
N LEU A 30 8.90 -8.77 3.79
CA LEU A 30 9.60 -8.52 2.54
C LEU A 30 11.04 -9.03 2.58
N SER A 31 11.76 -8.82 3.69
CA SER A 31 13.13 -9.30 3.84
C SER A 31 13.20 -10.84 3.80
N ASP A 32 12.17 -11.49 4.31
CA ASP A 32 12.07 -12.95 4.29
C ASP A 32 11.82 -13.48 2.87
N ARG A 33 10.96 -12.81 2.10
CA ARG A 33 10.64 -13.19 0.71
C ARG A 33 11.72 -12.77 -0.29
N TYR A 34 12.45 -11.71 0.01
CA TYR A 34 13.46 -11.11 -0.87
C TYR A 34 14.77 -10.95 -0.12
N PRO A 35 15.51 -12.05 0.10
CA PRO A 35 16.79 -11.98 0.81
C PRO A 35 17.91 -11.32 0.00
N GLU A 36 17.68 -11.07 -1.30
CA GLU A 36 18.65 -10.41 -2.16
C GLU A 36 18.97 -8.99 -1.64
N GLU A 37 20.25 -8.64 -1.61
CA GLU A 37 20.70 -7.36 -1.09
C GLU A 37 20.05 -6.19 -1.88
N GLY A 38 19.48 -5.23 -1.15
CA GLY A 38 18.86 -4.05 -1.73
C GLY A 38 17.49 -4.26 -2.36
N ALA A 39 16.96 -5.49 -2.36
CA ALA A 39 15.72 -5.81 -3.06
C ALA A 39 14.47 -5.11 -2.50
N THR A 40 14.52 -4.63 -1.26
CA THR A 40 13.36 -4.05 -0.57
C THR A 40 13.63 -2.64 -0.03
N HIS A 41 14.71 -1.99 -0.48
CA HIS A 41 15.16 -0.70 0.05
C HIS A 41 14.54 0.49 -0.67
N PHE A 42 13.22 0.45 -0.90
CA PHE A 42 12.48 1.57 -1.48
C PHE A 42 11.95 2.47 -0.36
N ARG A 43 12.05 3.78 -0.56
CA ARG A 43 11.81 4.77 0.50
C ARG A 43 10.44 5.43 0.40
N LEU A 44 9.94 5.81 1.58
CA LEU A 44 8.81 6.72 1.72
C LEU A 44 9.13 7.70 2.86
N HIS A 45 9.25 8.97 2.53
CA HIS A 45 9.52 10.00 3.53
C HIS A 45 8.21 10.49 4.16
N PRO A 46 8.22 10.84 5.47
CA PRO A 46 7.02 11.30 6.17
C PRO A 46 6.33 12.51 5.52
N ASP A 47 7.08 13.44 4.95
CA ASP A 47 6.50 14.61 4.30
C ASP A 47 5.79 14.28 2.98
N GLU A 48 6.07 13.14 2.37
CA GLU A 48 5.39 12.70 1.16
C GLU A 48 3.95 12.23 1.42
N VAL A 49 3.62 11.92 2.66
CA VAL A 49 2.27 11.55 3.09
C VAL A 49 1.63 12.62 3.98
N ALA A 50 2.23 13.80 4.04
CA ALA A 50 1.66 14.96 4.72
C ALA A 50 0.38 15.42 4.01
N GLU A 51 -0.48 16.13 4.74
CA GLU A 51 -1.73 16.63 4.20
C GLU A 51 -1.50 17.45 2.91
N GLY A 52 -2.31 17.16 1.88
CA GLY A 52 -2.18 17.80 0.57
C GLY A 52 -1.16 17.17 -0.35
N ARG A 53 -0.30 16.29 0.14
CA ARG A 53 0.73 15.59 -0.65
C ARG A 53 0.52 14.09 -0.72
N GLY A 54 -0.18 13.54 0.25
CA GLY A 54 -0.45 12.12 0.34
C GLY A 54 -1.23 11.78 1.59
N ALA A 55 -1.28 10.49 1.92
CA ALA A 55 -1.90 10.01 3.15
C ALA A 55 -1.31 8.66 3.54
N PHE A 56 -1.23 8.43 4.84
CA PHE A 56 -0.95 7.10 5.41
C PHE A 56 -2.21 6.64 6.13
N LEU A 57 -2.67 5.43 5.79
CA LEU A 57 -3.90 4.87 6.31
C LEU A 57 -3.61 3.61 7.11
N VAL A 58 -4.33 3.46 8.24
CA VAL A 58 -4.26 2.25 9.06
C VAL A 58 -5.63 1.61 9.10
N ALA A 59 -5.66 0.30 8.92
CA ALA A 59 -6.88 -0.51 9.03
C ALA A 59 -6.94 -1.16 10.40
N TYR A 60 -8.11 -1.09 11.01
CA TYR A 60 -8.40 -1.70 12.31
C TYR A 60 -9.54 -2.68 12.20
N LEU A 61 -9.44 -3.79 12.92
CA LEU A 61 -10.53 -4.71 13.20
C LEU A 61 -10.74 -4.75 14.70
N ALA A 62 -11.93 -4.34 15.16
CA ALA A 62 -12.26 -4.32 16.59
C ALA A 62 -11.16 -3.64 17.43
N SER A 63 -10.69 -2.47 17.01
CA SER A 63 -9.63 -1.69 17.64
C SER A 63 -8.21 -2.27 17.55
N THR A 64 -8.02 -3.37 16.85
CA THR A 64 -6.70 -3.95 16.61
C THR A 64 -6.18 -3.50 15.24
N PRO A 65 -4.99 -2.88 15.14
CA PRO A 65 -4.41 -2.54 13.85
C PRO A 65 -4.03 -3.81 13.10
N VAL A 66 -4.50 -3.93 11.86
CA VAL A 66 -4.33 -5.15 11.05
C VAL A 66 -3.77 -4.91 9.66
N GLY A 67 -3.55 -3.67 9.29
CA GLY A 67 -2.98 -3.36 7.98
C GLY A 67 -2.76 -1.89 7.77
N CYS A 68 -2.10 -1.56 6.68
CA CYS A 68 -1.81 -0.18 6.32
C CYS A 68 -1.62 -0.03 4.81
N GLY A 69 -1.58 1.21 4.37
CA GLY A 69 -1.23 1.60 3.02
C GLY A 69 -0.99 3.09 2.94
N ALA A 70 -0.27 3.51 1.93
CA ALA A 70 0.03 4.93 1.70
C ALA A 70 -0.21 5.29 0.26
N VAL A 71 -0.52 6.55 0.01
CA VAL A 71 -0.54 7.15 -1.32
C VAL A 71 0.23 8.45 -1.27
N ARG A 72 1.02 8.72 -2.31
CA ARG A 72 1.75 9.99 -2.47
C ARG A 72 1.59 10.53 -3.88
N VAL A 73 1.53 11.83 -4.01
CA VAL A 73 1.57 12.50 -5.33
C VAL A 73 2.98 12.43 -5.88
N ILE A 74 3.14 11.95 -7.11
CA ILE A 74 4.45 11.84 -7.77
C ILE A 74 4.57 12.64 -9.05
N GLY A 75 3.46 13.21 -9.53
CA GLY A 75 3.44 14.01 -10.74
C GLY A 75 2.07 14.65 -10.92
N GLU A 76 1.87 15.32 -12.04
CA GLU A 76 0.58 15.95 -12.34
C GLU A 76 -0.50 14.88 -12.47
N ALA A 77 -1.46 14.92 -11.54
CA ALA A 77 -2.59 13.99 -11.45
C ALA A 77 -2.17 12.50 -11.34
N VAL A 78 -0.93 12.23 -10.95
CA VAL A 78 -0.41 10.87 -10.77
C VAL A 78 0.00 10.64 -9.32
N GLY A 79 -0.44 9.54 -8.75
CA GLY A 79 -0.06 9.12 -7.41
C GLY A 79 0.47 7.70 -7.39
N GLU A 80 1.22 7.41 -6.35
CA GLU A 80 1.80 6.08 -6.13
C GLU A 80 1.29 5.50 -4.82
N ILE A 81 0.85 4.24 -4.86
CA ILE A 81 0.52 3.45 -3.67
C ILE A 81 1.79 2.80 -3.15
N LYS A 82 2.04 2.93 -1.84
CA LYS A 82 3.18 2.34 -1.16
C LYS A 82 2.76 1.73 0.18
N ARG A 83 3.60 0.87 0.73
CA ARG A 83 3.45 0.31 2.09
C ARG A 83 2.16 -0.45 2.32
N MET A 84 1.61 -1.10 1.28
CA MET A 84 0.45 -1.97 1.44
C MET A 84 0.83 -3.20 2.25
N TYR A 85 0.11 -3.40 3.34
CA TYR A 85 0.32 -4.54 4.23
C TYR A 85 -0.99 -4.97 4.88
N VAL A 86 -1.20 -6.27 4.97
CA VAL A 86 -2.30 -6.87 5.73
C VAL A 86 -1.70 -7.94 6.62
N SER A 87 -2.01 -7.91 7.90
CA SER A 87 -1.55 -8.92 8.85
C SER A 87 -1.95 -10.32 8.37
N PRO A 88 -1.02 -11.30 8.37
CA PRO A 88 -1.34 -12.65 7.90
C PRO A 88 -2.55 -13.29 8.59
N ALA A 89 -2.77 -12.97 9.87
CA ALA A 89 -3.87 -13.55 10.65
C ALA A 89 -5.26 -13.18 10.11
N VAL A 90 -5.38 -12.10 9.34
CA VAL A 90 -6.67 -11.60 8.85
C VAL A 90 -6.76 -11.55 7.32
N ARG A 91 -5.81 -12.13 6.61
CA ARG A 91 -5.86 -12.20 5.15
C ARG A 91 -7.07 -13.02 4.69
N GLY A 92 -7.61 -12.66 3.52
CA GLY A 92 -8.83 -13.29 2.99
C GLY A 92 -10.13 -12.73 3.56
N ARG A 93 -10.09 -11.67 4.36
CA ARG A 93 -11.27 -11.04 4.97
C ARG A 93 -11.63 -9.69 4.37
N GLY A 94 -11.02 -9.31 3.24
CA GLY A 94 -11.32 -8.05 2.57
C GLY A 94 -10.61 -6.82 3.13
N VAL A 95 -9.64 -6.98 4.03
CA VAL A 95 -8.90 -5.86 4.62
C VAL A 95 -8.09 -5.13 3.55
N GLY A 96 -7.38 -5.87 2.70
CA GLY A 96 -6.59 -5.28 1.61
C GLY A 96 -7.45 -4.49 0.63
N LEU A 97 -8.61 -5.02 0.27
CA LEU A 97 -9.57 -4.31 -0.58
C LEU A 97 -10.07 -3.03 0.08
N ALA A 98 -10.39 -3.07 1.36
CA ALA A 98 -10.85 -1.88 2.10
C ALA A 98 -9.78 -0.79 2.14
N ILE A 99 -8.52 -1.16 2.37
CA ILE A 99 -7.40 -0.21 2.35
C ILE A 99 -7.26 0.39 0.96
N LEU A 100 -7.29 -0.43 -0.08
CA LEU A 100 -7.12 0.03 -1.46
C LEU A 100 -8.23 0.98 -1.88
N GLU A 101 -9.48 0.68 -1.55
CA GLU A 101 -10.61 1.56 -1.83
C GLU A 101 -10.46 2.92 -1.11
N ALA A 102 -10.01 2.89 0.14
CA ALA A 102 -9.78 4.11 0.91
C ALA A 102 -8.61 4.93 0.33
N LEU A 103 -7.55 4.27 -0.15
CA LEU A 103 -6.45 4.95 -0.82
C LEU A 103 -6.90 5.59 -2.12
N GLU A 104 -7.75 4.92 -2.89
CA GLU A 104 -8.31 5.48 -4.12
C GLU A 104 -9.18 6.70 -3.83
N ALA A 105 -9.96 6.68 -2.75
CA ALA A 105 -10.74 7.83 -2.33
C ALA A 105 -9.86 9.01 -1.93
N GLU A 106 -8.78 8.76 -1.19
CA GLU A 106 -7.79 9.80 -0.86
C GLU A 106 -7.12 10.35 -2.11
N ALA A 107 -6.75 9.48 -3.04
CA ALA A 107 -6.15 9.88 -4.30
C ALA A 107 -7.05 10.83 -5.08
N ARG A 108 -8.35 10.53 -5.17
CA ARG A 108 -9.31 11.40 -5.84
C ARG A 108 -9.41 12.78 -5.18
N ARG A 109 -9.39 12.81 -3.85
CA ARG A 109 -9.37 14.09 -3.10
C ARG A 109 -8.13 14.92 -3.38
N LEU A 110 -7.00 14.27 -3.63
CA LEU A 110 -5.73 14.93 -3.97
C LEU A 110 -5.65 15.34 -5.45
N GLY A 111 -6.68 15.09 -6.24
CA GLY A 111 -6.68 15.41 -7.67
C GLY A 111 -5.95 14.37 -8.52
N ILE A 112 -5.63 13.21 -7.97
CA ILE A 112 -4.98 12.13 -8.68
C ILE A 112 -6.00 11.47 -9.61
N ARG A 113 -5.61 11.27 -10.87
CA ARG A 113 -6.42 10.60 -11.89
C ARG A 113 -5.85 9.27 -12.32
N ARG A 114 -4.60 9.02 -11.97
CA ARG A 114 -3.92 7.76 -12.28
C ARG A 114 -3.12 7.32 -11.06
N LEU A 115 -3.35 6.10 -10.62
CA LEU A 115 -2.55 5.48 -9.59
C LEU A 115 -1.60 4.47 -10.20
N VAL A 116 -0.36 4.48 -9.72
CA VAL A 116 0.65 3.49 -10.06
C VAL A 116 1.16 2.86 -8.77
N LEU A 117 1.71 1.67 -8.88
CA LEU A 117 2.29 0.97 -7.75
C LEU A 117 3.37 0.00 -8.24
N GLU A 118 4.22 -0.39 -7.30
CA GLU A 118 5.15 -1.48 -7.49
C GLU A 118 4.79 -2.59 -6.52
N THR A 119 4.85 -3.82 -7.00
CA THR A 119 4.78 -5.01 -6.15
C THR A 119 5.87 -5.98 -6.57
N GLY A 120 6.35 -6.80 -5.63
CA GLY A 120 7.36 -7.78 -5.96
C GLY A 120 6.77 -8.98 -6.71
N VAL A 121 7.60 -9.61 -7.56
CA VAL A 121 7.19 -10.78 -8.35
C VAL A 121 6.76 -11.97 -7.46
N ARG A 122 7.17 -11.99 -6.19
CA ARG A 122 6.82 -13.03 -5.21
C ARG A 122 5.60 -12.69 -4.36
N GLN A 123 5.00 -11.49 -4.56
CA GLN A 123 3.83 -11.01 -3.81
C GLN A 123 2.54 -11.46 -4.50
N HIS A 124 2.29 -12.77 -4.62
CA HIS A 124 1.20 -13.31 -5.41
C HIS A 124 -0.19 -12.86 -4.96
N GLU A 125 -0.41 -12.76 -3.65
CA GLU A 125 -1.70 -12.32 -3.10
C GLU A 125 -1.98 -10.86 -3.40
N ALA A 126 -0.98 -10.01 -3.23
CA ALA A 126 -1.09 -8.58 -3.55
C ALA A 126 -1.34 -8.38 -5.04
N LEU A 127 -0.59 -9.07 -5.89
CA LEU A 127 -0.75 -9.00 -7.34
C LEU A 127 -2.17 -9.39 -7.75
N ALA A 128 -2.70 -10.48 -7.21
CA ALA A 128 -4.05 -10.94 -7.49
C ALA A 128 -5.10 -9.90 -7.07
N LEU A 129 -4.92 -9.26 -5.91
CA LEU A 129 -5.81 -8.20 -5.44
C LEU A 129 -5.80 -7.01 -6.40
N TYR A 130 -4.62 -6.51 -6.76
CA TYR A 130 -4.50 -5.36 -7.64
C TYR A 130 -5.13 -5.64 -9.01
N GLN A 131 -4.85 -6.78 -9.61
CA GLN A 131 -5.41 -7.16 -10.89
C GLN A 131 -6.94 -7.27 -10.84
N ARG A 132 -7.48 -7.83 -9.78
CA ARG A 132 -8.92 -7.98 -9.58
C ARG A 132 -9.65 -6.64 -9.52
N VAL A 133 -9.02 -5.60 -9.02
CA VAL A 133 -9.63 -4.27 -8.91
C VAL A 133 -9.23 -3.33 -10.04
N GLY A 134 -8.62 -3.83 -11.09
CA GLY A 134 -8.42 -3.09 -12.33
C GLY A 134 -7.02 -2.55 -12.58
N TYR A 135 -6.04 -2.90 -11.76
CA TYR A 135 -4.66 -2.53 -12.03
C TYR A 135 -4.08 -3.47 -13.09
N SER A 136 -3.35 -2.91 -14.03
CA SER A 136 -2.73 -3.66 -15.12
C SER A 136 -1.25 -3.29 -15.28
N PRO A 137 -0.44 -4.18 -15.86
CA PRO A 137 0.99 -3.92 -16.01
C PRO A 137 1.29 -2.64 -16.79
N ILE A 138 2.28 -1.91 -16.30
CA ILE A 138 2.83 -0.71 -16.95
C ILE A 138 4.35 -0.84 -17.01
N PRO A 139 5.03 -0.02 -17.84
CA PRO A 139 6.49 0.03 -17.80
C PRO A 139 6.99 0.44 -16.42
N ALA A 140 8.14 -0.09 -16.02
CA ALA A 140 8.77 0.26 -14.75
C ALA A 140 9.03 1.76 -14.69
N PHE A 141 8.77 2.35 -13.53
CA PHE A 141 8.91 3.79 -13.30
C PHE A 141 9.83 4.07 -12.11
N GLY A 142 10.37 5.29 -12.06
CA GLY A 142 11.15 5.76 -10.92
C GLY A 142 12.32 4.84 -10.56
N GLU A 143 12.49 4.62 -9.27
CA GLU A 143 13.54 3.77 -8.72
C GLU A 143 13.38 2.28 -9.05
N TYR A 144 12.24 1.88 -9.60
CA TYR A 144 11.96 0.48 -9.93
C TYR A 144 12.48 0.06 -11.31
N ARG A 145 12.97 1.00 -12.13
CA ARG A 145 13.44 0.73 -13.49
C ARG A 145 14.54 -0.31 -13.57
N ASP A 146 15.41 -0.35 -12.55
CA ASP A 146 16.53 -1.28 -12.48
C ASP A 146 16.31 -2.41 -11.48
N SER A 147 15.06 -2.68 -11.12
CA SER A 147 14.69 -3.70 -10.13
C SER A 147 14.06 -4.90 -10.82
N PRO A 148 14.81 -6.00 -11.04
CA PRO A 148 14.29 -7.17 -11.76
C PRO A 148 13.22 -7.95 -10.98
N LEU A 149 13.13 -7.72 -9.66
CA LEU A 149 12.15 -8.38 -8.81
C LEU A 149 10.87 -7.56 -8.63
N SER A 150 10.76 -6.41 -9.33
CA SER A 150 9.61 -5.52 -9.23
C SER A 150 8.70 -5.63 -10.43
N LEU A 151 7.40 -5.59 -10.18
CA LEU A 151 6.34 -5.44 -11.18
C LEU A 151 5.63 -4.12 -10.93
N CYS A 152 5.45 -3.32 -11.98
CA CYS A 152 4.73 -2.06 -11.89
C CYS A 152 3.35 -2.20 -12.52
N LEU A 153 2.35 -1.67 -11.82
CA LEU A 153 0.95 -1.70 -12.25
C LEU A 153 0.36 -0.29 -12.18
N GLY A 154 -0.67 -0.05 -12.96
CA GLY A 154 -1.38 1.22 -12.96
C GLY A 154 -2.86 1.07 -13.23
N LYS A 155 -3.60 2.10 -12.80
CA LYS A 155 -5.05 2.18 -12.97
C LYS A 155 -5.47 3.63 -13.14
N ALA A 156 -6.33 3.90 -14.13
CA ALA A 156 -7.00 5.19 -14.26
C ALA A 156 -8.16 5.25 -13.25
N LEU A 157 -8.26 6.35 -12.52
CA LEU A 157 -9.33 6.56 -11.56
C LEU A 157 -10.55 7.24 -12.19
#